data_e16bffd8fb5ef171d5ab21182168bbcd
#
_entry.id   e16bffd8fb5ef171d5ab21182168bbcd
#
_cell.length_a   1.000
_cell.length_b   1.000
_cell.length_c   1.000
_cell.angle_alpha   90.00
_cell.angle_beta   90.00
_cell.angle_gamma   90.00
#
_symmetry.space_group_name_H-M   'P 1'
#
loop_
_entity.id
_entity.type
_entity.pdbx_description
1 polymer ?
#
loop_
_entity_poly.entity_id
_entity_poly.type
_entity_poly.pdbx_seq_one_letter_code
_entity_poly.pdbx_strand_id
1 'polypeptide(L)'
;DIAAAKALMADAGYANGFEITLNCPNDRYINDEAICQAAVGMMGQIGIKVTLDVKPKAQHFPFIKGGDSDFYMLGWGVPTFDSHYIFNFLVHTKTGDRGSWNPTGYSDPAVDAMIVSLESETNLAVRNAIIAKIWAAIQDQQMYLPIHNQVLNWGMKDNIDFAVQPEDQPHFQFLTFK
;
A
#
# COMPACT_ATOMS: atom_id res chain seq x y z
N ASP A 1 -20.15 0.18 5.74
CA ASP A 1 -21.47 -0.45 5.99
C ASP A 1 -21.29 -1.83 6.61
N ILE A 2 -21.47 -1.94 7.94
CA ILE A 2 -21.27 -3.17 8.70
C ILE A 2 -22.29 -4.26 8.32
N ALA A 3 -23.53 -3.88 8.00
CA ALA A 3 -24.56 -4.86 7.64
C ALA A 3 -24.26 -5.51 6.30
N ALA A 4 -23.86 -4.71 5.31
CA ALA A 4 -23.42 -5.22 4.00
C ALA A 4 -22.16 -6.09 4.13
N ALA A 5 -21.18 -5.67 4.94
CA ALA A 5 -19.98 -6.46 5.18
C ALA A 5 -20.28 -7.83 5.82
N LYS A 6 -21.20 -7.89 6.80
CA LYS A 6 -21.65 -9.16 7.39
C LYS A 6 -22.37 -10.06 6.39
N ALA A 7 -23.18 -9.48 5.49
CA ALA A 7 -23.82 -10.25 4.43
C ALA A 7 -22.79 -10.87 3.49
N LEU A 8 -21.80 -10.08 3.03
CA LEU A 8 -20.68 -10.57 2.20
C LEU A 8 -19.84 -11.65 2.91
N MET A 9 -19.61 -11.51 4.21
CA MET A 9 -18.94 -12.56 5.01
C MET A 9 -19.75 -13.86 5.00
N ALA A 10 -21.07 -13.78 5.15
CA ALA A 10 -21.94 -14.96 5.10
C ALA A 10 -21.97 -15.61 3.71
N ASP A 11 -22.07 -14.80 2.65
CA ASP A 11 -22.04 -15.26 1.25
C ASP A 11 -20.71 -15.94 0.90
N ALA A 12 -19.60 -15.45 1.49
CA ALA A 12 -18.28 -16.04 1.35
C ALA A 12 -18.07 -17.32 2.22
N GLY A 13 -19.07 -17.75 2.99
CA GLY A 13 -18.98 -18.93 3.87
C GLY A 13 -18.39 -18.65 5.26
N TYR A 14 -18.17 -17.39 5.63
CA TYR A 14 -17.60 -16.97 6.91
C TYR A 14 -18.60 -16.27 7.83
N ALA A 15 -19.86 -16.73 7.85
CA ALA A 15 -20.92 -16.14 8.70
C ALA A 15 -20.53 -16.09 10.20
N ASN A 16 -19.67 -17.01 10.66
CA ASN A 16 -19.18 -17.08 12.04
C ASN A 16 -17.83 -16.35 12.22
N GLY A 17 -17.34 -15.65 11.19
CA GLY A 17 -16.04 -15.02 11.18
C GLY A 17 -14.88 -16.00 11.01
N PHE A 18 -13.65 -15.47 11.15
CA PHE A 18 -12.40 -16.24 11.14
C PHE A 18 -11.33 -15.51 11.94
N GLU A 19 -10.19 -16.16 12.15
CA GLU A 19 -9.02 -15.57 12.82
C GLU A 19 -7.94 -15.27 11.80
N ILE A 20 -7.26 -14.13 11.95
CA ILE A 20 -6.12 -13.71 11.11
C ILE A 20 -5.14 -12.88 11.93
N THR A 21 -3.87 -12.88 11.54
CA THR A 21 -2.86 -11.98 12.13
C THR A 21 -2.65 -10.77 11.24
N LEU A 22 -2.73 -9.56 11.83
CA LEU A 22 -2.32 -8.32 11.19
C LEU A 22 -0.89 -7.97 11.61
N ASN A 23 0.04 -7.99 10.67
CA ASN A 23 1.41 -7.55 10.90
C ASN A 23 1.54 -6.04 10.66
N CYS A 24 2.07 -5.32 11.64
CA CYS A 24 2.11 -3.87 11.65
C CYS A 24 3.50 -3.36 12.07
N PRO A 25 4.07 -2.31 11.44
CA PRO A 25 5.22 -1.62 12.00
C PRO A 25 4.81 -0.71 13.15
N ASN A 26 5.77 -0.26 13.96
CA ASN A 26 5.55 0.71 15.04
C ASN A 26 6.56 1.86 15.07
N ASP A 27 7.40 1.96 14.06
CA ASP A 27 8.45 2.99 13.96
C ASP A 27 8.67 3.47 12.51
N ARG A 28 7.65 3.29 11.63
CA ARG A 28 7.79 3.62 10.20
C ARG A 28 6.86 4.73 9.74
N TYR A 29 5.59 4.69 10.12
CA TYR A 29 4.57 5.63 9.66
C TYR A 29 3.99 6.40 10.85
N ILE A 30 3.40 7.57 10.58
CA ILE A 30 2.72 8.34 11.61
C ILE A 30 1.52 7.53 12.12
N ASN A 31 1.50 7.24 13.42
CA ASN A 31 0.44 6.49 14.10
C ASN A 31 0.21 5.06 13.56
N ASP A 32 1.22 4.41 13.00
CA ASP A 32 1.09 3.09 12.39
C ASP A 32 0.44 2.05 13.32
N GLU A 33 0.96 1.87 14.52
CA GLU A 33 0.37 0.94 15.49
C GLU A 33 -1.07 1.32 15.88
N ALA A 34 -1.36 2.61 16.09
CA ALA A 34 -2.70 3.08 16.44
C ALA A 34 -3.71 2.85 15.31
N ILE A 35 -3.29 3.00 14.05
CA ILE A 35 -4.10 2.70 12.86
C ILE A 35 -4.41 1.20 12.82
N CYS A 36 -3.43 0.35 13.05
CA CYS A 36 -3.63 -1.11 13.09
C CYS A 36 -4.56 -1.52 14.23
N GLN A 37 -4.42 -0.94 15.42
CA GLN A 37 -5.32 -1.18 16.55
C GLN A 37 -6.76 -0.79 16.22
N ALA A 38 -6.98 0.34 15.53
CA ALA A 38 -8.29 0.75 15.07
C ALA A 38 -8.87 -0.26 14.05
N ALA A 39 -8.05 -0.74 13.11
CA ALA A 39 -8.46 -1.76 12.14
C ALA A 39 -8.90 -3.05 12.83
N VAL A 40 -8.17 -3.53 13.85
CA VAL A 40 -8.57 -4.69 14.67
C VAL A 40 -9.98 -4.50 15.24
N GLY A 41 -10.26 -3.35 15.84
CA GLY A 41 -11.58 -3.04 16.38
C GLY A 41 -12.68 -3.00 15.33
N MET A 42 -12.40 -2.45 14.16
CA MET A 42 -13.37 -2.39 13.04
C MET A 42 -13.65 -3.77 12.46
N MET A 43 -12.65 -4.60 12.25
CA MET A 43 -12.78 -5.96 11.73
C MET A 43 -13.53 -6.87 12.71
N GLY A 44 -13.34 -6.68 14.01
CA GLY A 44 -14.11 -7.38 15.04
C GLY A 44 -15.63 -7.18 14.93
N GLN A 45 -16.08 -6.03 14.42
CA GLN A 45 -17.51 -5.75 14.23
C GLN A 45 -18.18 -6.64 13.17
N ILE A 46 -17.40 -7.22 12.27
CA ILE A 46 -17.89 -8.14 11.23
C ILE A 46 -17.51 -9.59 11.51
N GLY A 47 -17.01 -9.88 12.71
CA GLY A 47 -16.72 -11.25 13.15
C GLY A 47 -15.29 -11.72 12.87
N ILE A 48 -14.41 -10.87 12.32
CA ILE A 48 -13.01 -11.24 12.10
C ILE A 48 -12.21 -10.97 13.37
N LYS A 49 -11.61 -12.02 13.94
CA LYS A 49 -10.76 -11.94 15.11
C LYS A 49 -9.31 -11.71 14.68
N VAL A 50 -8.87 -10.48 14.79
CA VAL A 50 -7.52 -10.10 14.39
C VAL A 50 -6.56 -10.16 15.57
N THR A 51 -5.49 -10.92 15.44
CA THR A 51 -4.31 -10.84 16.31
C THR A 51 -3.36 -9.81 15.76
N LEU A 52 -3.07 -8.75 16.53
CA LEU A 52 -2.13 -7.71 16.12
C LEU A 52 -0.71 -8.13 16.50
N ASP A 53 0.17 -8.26 15.50
CA ASP A 53 1.59 -8.54 15.66
C ASP A 53 2.41 -7.32 15.22
N VAL A 54 2.95 -6.60 16.19
CA VAL A 54 3.64 -5.32 16.00
C VAL A 54 5.15 -5.53 16.06
N LYS A 55 5.87 -5.02 15.07
CA LYS A 55 7.33 -5.12 14.96
C LYS A 55 7.97 -3.81 14.53
N PRO A 56 9.22 -3.52 14.95
CA PRO A 56 10.02 -2.49 14.31
C PRO A 56 10.17 -2.73 12.81
N LYS A 57 10.24 -1.65 12.01
CA LYS A 57 10.37 -1.73 10.53
C LYS A 57 11.49 -2.64 10.06
N ALA A 58 12.60 -2.70 10.81
CA ALA A 58 13.75 -3.55 10.49
C ALA A 58 13.42 -5.06 10.52
N GLN A 59 12.38 -5.45 11.25
CA GLN A 59 11.87 -6.82 11.30
C GLN A 59 10.63 -6.99 10.42
N HIS A 60 9.75 -5.99 10.41
CA HIS A 60 8.49 -6.01 9.66
C HIS A 60 8.70 -6.18 8.15
N PHE A 61 9.58 -5.37 7.53
CA PHE A 61 9.77 -5.44 6.09
C PHE A 61 10.39 -6.73 5.58
N PRO A 62 11.45 -7.29 6.18
CA PRO A 62 11.93 -8.61 5.77
C PRO A 62 10.86 -9.69 5.92
N PHE A 63 10.07 -9.65 6.99
CA PHE A 63 9.00 -10.61 7.26
C PHE A 63 7.93 -10.59 6.16
N ILE A 64 7.34 -9.42 5.85
CA ILE A 64 6.33 -9.33 4.80
C ILE A 64 6.89 -9.62 3.40
N LYS A 65 8.13 -9.20 3.10
CA LYS A 65 8.78 -9.50 1.81
C LYS A 65 9.10 -10.99 1.63
N GLY A 66 9.29 -11.72 2.73
CA GLY A 66 9.46 -13.16 2.74
C GLY A 66 8.21 -13.93 2.33
N GLY A 67 7.04 -13.29 2.45
CA GLY A 67 5.73 -13.93 2.24
C GLY A 67 5.22 -14.65 3.49
N ASP A 68 5.73 -14.26 4.67
CA ASP A 68 5.36 -14.86 5.96
C ASP A 68 4.11 -14.20 6.59
N SER A 69 3.44 -13.29 5.85
CA SER A 69 2.27 -12.54 6.33
C SER A 69 1.15 -12.57 5.30
N ASP A 70 -0.04 -12.96 5.75
CA ASP A 70 -1.26 -12.94 4.94
C ASP A 70 -1.98 -11.57 4.98
N PHE A 71 -1.74 -10.79 6.03
CA PHE A 71 -2.36 -9.48 6.22
C PHE A 71 -1.39 -8.52 6.92
N TYR A 72 -1.07 -7.42 6.27
CA TYR A 72 -0.04 -6.49 6.76
C TYR A 72 -0.32 -5.04 6.38
N MET A 73 0.24 -4.12 7.16
CA MET A 73 0.27 -2.71 6.84
C MET A 73 1.52 -2.36 6.03
N LEU A 74 1.31 -1.63 4.93
CA LEU A 74 2.39 -1.08 4.11
C LEU A 74 2.00 0.31 3.64
N GLY A 75 2.92 1.26 3.70
CA GLY A 75 2.80 2.55 3.03
C GLY A 75 3.75 2.61 1.83
N TRP A 76 3.35 3.32 0.78
CA TRP A 76 4.14 3.44 -0.42
C TRP A 76 4.20 4.88 -0.93
N GLY A 77 5.39 5.34 -1.25
CA GLY A 77 5.62 6.61 -1.92
C GLY A 77 5.90 6.39 -3.41
N VAL A 78 5.50 7.36 -4.24
CA VAL A 78 5.69 7.30 -5.70
C VAL A 78 6.53 8.49 -6.15
N PRO A 79 7.86 8.40 -6.11
CA PRO A 79 8.74 9.52 -6.43
C PRO A 79 8.66 9.97 -7.89
N THR A 80 8.14 9.14 -8.78
CA THR A 80 7.92 9.47 -10.19
C THR A 80 6.58 10.13 -10.47
N PHE A 81 5.66 10.17 -9.49
CA PHE A 81 4.26 10.57 -9.64
C PHE A 81 3.51 9.83 -10.75
N ASP A 82 3.97 8.63 -11.10
CA ASP A 82 3.39 7.78 -12.14
C ASP A 82 2.98 6.42 -11.57
N SER A 83 1.77 5.98 -11.87
CA SER A 83 1.21 4.71 -11.38
C SER A 83 2.05 3.49 -11.77
N HIS A 84 2.81 3.53 -12.86
CA HIS A 84 3.69 2.46 -13.27
C HIS A 84 4.67 2.06 -12.15
N TYR A 85 5.13 3.02 -11.34
CA TYR A 85 6.02 2.74 -10.20
C TYR A 85 5.37 1.79 -9.18
N ILE A 86 4.11 2.04 -8.80
CA ILE A 86 3.35 1.13 -7.93
C ILE A 86 3.17 -0.23 -8.60
N PHE A 87 2.74 -0.25 -9.85
CA PHE A 87 2.45 -1.48 -10.57
C PHE A 87 3.67 -2.37 -10.68
N ASN A 88 4.82 -1.80 -11.02
CA ASN A 88 6.05 -2.56 -11.20
C ASN A 88 6.55 -3.21 -9.89
N PHE A 89 6.39 -2.55 -8.74
CA PHE A 89 6.88 -3.05 -7.46
C PHE A 89 5.87 -3.87 -6.67
N LEU A 90 4.59 -3.46 -6.68
CA LEU A 90 3.57 -3.99 -5.77
C LEU A 90 2.57 -4.94 -6.47
N VAL A 91 2.40 -4.85 -7.79
CA VAL A 91 1.33 -5.55 -8.52
C VAL A 91 1.87 -6.63 -9.44
N HIS A 92 2.90 -6.33 -10.22
CA HIS A 92 3.50 -7.29 -11.14
C HIS A 92 3.83 -8.61 -10.42
N THR A 93 3.62 -9.72 -11.10
CA THR A 93 4.08 -11.03 -10.62
C THR A 93 5.53 -10.96 -10.19
N LYS A 94 5.85 -11.53 -9.03
CA LYS A 94 7.20 -11.53 -8.48
C LYS A 94 8.15 -12.30 -9.38
N THR A 95 9.10 -11.58 -9.97
CA THR A 95 10.20 -12.10 -10.80
C THR A 95 11.53 -11.60 -10.24
N GLY A 96 12.66 -11.84 -10.95
CA GLY A 96 13.95 -11.29 -10.53
C GLY A 96 13.96 -9.75 -10.41
N ASP A 97 13.32 -9.08 -11.37
CA ASP A 97 13.41 -7.62 -11.51
C ASP A 97 12.13 -6.87 -11.12
N ARG A 98 10.97 -7.55 -11.06
CA ARG A 98 9.66 -6.97 -10.85
C ARG A 98 8.92 -7.64 -9.71
N GLY A 99 7.89 -6.97 -9.19
CA GLY A 99 7.07 -7.50 -8.10
C GLY A 99 7.85 -7.71 -6.81
N SER A 100 8.96 -6.98 -6.60
CA SER A 100 9.84 -7.18 -5.44
C SER A 100 9.16 -6.90 -4.10
N TRP A 101 8.01 -6.20 -4.13
CA TRP A 101 7.15 -5.92 -3.00
C TRP A 101 5.73 -6.47 -3.19
N ASN A 102 5.58 -7.52 -3.99
CA ASN A 102 4.35 -8.31 -4.11
C ASN A 102 4.55 -9.66 -3.39
N PRO A 103 4.42 -9.71 -2.06
CA PRO A 103 4.50 -10.95 -1.29
C PRO A 103 3.18 -11.71 -1.27
N THR A 104 2.09 -11.13 -1.80
CA THR A 104 0.73 -11.67 -1.72
C THR A 104 0.53 -12.93 -2.59
N GLY A 105 1.48 -13.22 -3.48
CA GLY A 105 1.35 -14.28 -4.46
C GLY A 105 0.43 -13.94 -5.64
N TYR A 106 -0.04 -12.70 -5.73
CA TYR A 106 -0.82 -12.25 -6.89
C TYR A 106 0.00 -12.42 -8.18
N SER A 107 -0.64 -13.01 -9.18
CA SER A 107 -0.04 -13.25 -10.49
C SER A 107 -1.13 -13.26 -11.55
N ASP A 108 -1.06 -12.33 -12.49
CA ASP A 108 -1.94 -12.25 -13.65
C ASP A 108 -1.12 -11.83 -14.88
N PRO A 109 -0.85 -12.77 -15.81
CA PRO A 109 -0.06 -12.49 -17.00
C PRO A 109 -0.63 -11.37 -17.89
N ALA A 110 -1.96 -11.16 -17.89
CA ALA A 110 -2.56 -10.09 -18.67
C ALA A 110 -2.29 -8.71 -18.03
N VAL A 111 -2.35 -8.63 -16.69
CA VAL A 111 -1.97 -7.44 -15.94
C VAL A 111 -0.48 -7.16 -16.08
N ASP A 112 0.37 -8.19 -15.98
CA ASP A 112 1.82 -8.06 -16.17
C ASP A 112 2.17 -7.50 -17.53
N ALA A 113 1.54 -8.01 -18.59
CA ALA A 113 1.75 -7.50 -19.97
C ALA A 113 1.33 -6.02 -20.10
N MET A 114 0.23 -5.61 -19.47
CA MET A 114 -0.18 -4.21 -19.43
C MET A 114 0.84 -3.33 -18.69
N ILE A 115 1.37 -3.79 -17.56
CA ILE A 115 2.40 -3.06 -16.78
C ILE A 115 3.66 -2.86 -17.63
N VAL A 116 4.13 -3.92 -18.30
CA VAL A 116 5.31 -3.85 -19.18
C VAL A 116 5.07 -2.87 -20.35
N SER A 117 3.88 -2.87 -20.94
CA SER A 117 3.56 -1.97 -22.06
C SER A 117 3.67 -0.49 -21.71
N LEU A 118 3.45 -0.12 -20.44
CA LEU A 118 3.58 1.26 -19.96
C LEU A 118 5.01 1.81 -20.03
N GLU A 119 6.02 0.95 -20.14
CA GLU A 119 7.43 1.39 -20.19
C GLU A 119 7.78 2.10 -21.49
N SER A 120 7.09 1.76 -22.58
CA SER A 120 7.35 2.33 -23.91
C SER A 120 6.19 3.13 -24.49
N GLU A 121 5.00 3.11 -23.84
CA GLU A 121 3.84 3.85 -24.34
C GLU A 121 3.98 5.35 -24.06
N THR A 122 4.07 6.13 -25.11
CA THR A 122 4.24 7.59 -25.07
C THR A 122 2.95 8.37 -25.35
N ASN A 123 1.93 7.73 -25.92
CA ASN A 123 0.63 8.36 -26.11
C ASN A 123 -0.13 8.41 -24.79
N LEU A 124 -0.30 9.61 -24.24
CA LEU A 124 -0.93 9.83 -22.93
C LEU A 124 -2.35 9.26 -22.83
N ALA A 125 -3.16 9.33 -23.89
CA ALA A 125 -4.52 8.80 -23.87
C ALA A 125 -4.53 7.27 -23.77
N VAL A 126 -3.67 6.61 -24.53
CA VAL A 126 -3.49 5.15 -24.51
C VAL A 126 -2.92 4.72 -23.16
N ARG A 127 -1.87 5.40 -22.70
CA ARG A 127 -1.23 5.15 -21.40
C ARG A 127 -2.23 5.24 -20.25
N ASN A 128 -3.01 6.31 -20.16
CA ASN A 128 -4.01 6.50 -19.13
C ASN A 128 -5.12 5.44 -19.18
N ALA A 129 -5.51 4.99 -20.37
CA ALA A 129 -6.47 3.90 -20.52
C ALA A 129 -5.93 2.56 -19.99
N ILE A 130 -4.64 2.28 -20.19
CA ILE A 130 -3.98 1.08 -19.65
C ILE A 130 -3.90 1.18 -18.12
N ILE A 131 -3.47 2.31 -17.59
CA ILE A 131 -3.41 2.57 -16.13
C ILE A 131 -4.78 2.34 -15.48
N ALA A 132 -5.85 2.87 -16.08
CA ALA A 132 -7.21 2.68 -15.58
C ALA A 132 -7.63 1.19 -15.55
N LYS A 133 -7.27 0.41 -16.55
CA LYS A 133 -7.54 -1.04 -16.59
C LYS A 133 -6.79 -1.78 -15.50
N ILE A 134 -5.53 -1.45 -15.27
CA ILE A 134 -4.73 -2.09 -14.21
C ILE A 134 -5.34 -1.76 -12.83
N TRP A 135 -5.70 -0.49 -12.57
CA TRP A 135 -6.36 -0.11 -11.33
C TRP A 135 -7.71 -0.81 -11.14
N ALA A 136 -8.49 -0.98 -12.22
CA ALA A 136 -9.74 -1.73 -12.15
C ALA A 136 -9.51 -3.21 -11.77
N ALA A 137 -8.49 -3.86 -12.34
CA ALA A 137 -8.13 -5.23 -11.98
C ALA A 137 -7.68 -5.35 -10.51
N ILE A 138 -6.87 -4.39 -10.00
CA ILE A 138 -6.43 -4.35 -8.61
C ILE A 138 -7.64 -4.23 -7.66
N GLN A 139 -8.61 -3.37 -8.01
CA GLN A 139 -9.82 -3.16 -7.20
C GLN A 139 -10.74 -4.39 -7.25
N ASP A 140 -10.92 -5.01 -8.42
CA ASP A 140 -11.75 -6.20 -8.58
C ASP A 140 -11.21 -7.38 -7.75
N GLN A 141 -9.90 -7.56 -7.74
CA GLN A 141 -9.21 -8.59 -6.97
C GLN A 141 -9.00 -8.22 -5.49
N GLN A 142 -9.38 -7.02 -5.06
CA GLN A 142 -9.23 -6.53 -3.68
C GLN A 142 -7.80 -6.70 -3.13
N MET A 143 -6.78 -6.52 -3.98
CA MET A 143 -5.37 -6.74 -3.61
C MET A 143 -4.92 -5.87 -2.43
N TYR A 144 -5.41 -4.65 -2.36
CA TYR A 144 -5.07 -3.66 -1.34
C TYR A 144 -6.30 -2.97 -0.80
N LEU A 145 -6.29 -2.67 0.49
CA LEU A 145 -7.25 -1.81 1.14
C LEU A 145 -6.61 -0.43 1.36
N PRO A 146 -6.83 0.57 0.48
CA PRO A 146 -6.31 1.91 0.68
C PRO A 146 -6.95 2.55 1.91
N ILE A 147 -6.14 3.08 2.82
CA ILE A 147 -6.62 3.68 4.07
C ILE A 147 -6.58 5.20 3.98
N HIS A 148 -5.41 5.79 3.75
CA HIS A 148 -5.23 7.26 3.67
C HIS A 148 -3.92 7.63 2.98
N ASN A 149 -3.82 8.91 2.58
CA ASN A 149 -2.56 9.53 2.26
C ASN A 149 -1.99 10.21 3.51
N GLN A 150 -0.75 9.86 3.87
CA GLN A 150 -0.09 10.47 5.02
C GLN A 150 0.20 11.94 4.74
N VAL A 151 -0.18 12.82 5.68
CA VAL A 151 0.16 14.25 5.64
C VAL A 151 1.62 14.42 6.02
N LEU A 152 2.36 15.20 5.24
CA LEU A 152 3.75 15.55 5.50
C LEU A 152 3.81 16.85 6.31
N ASN A 153 4.54 16.82 7.42
CA ASN A 153 4.75 17.98 8.28
C ASN A 153 6.25 18.22 8.44
N TRP A 154 6.68 19.45 8.19
CA TRP A 154 8.07 19.87 8.29
C TRP A 154 8.22 20.95 9.34
N GLY A 155 9.11 20.74 10.31
CA GLY A 155 9.50 21.75 11.28
C GLY A 155 10.84 22.38 10.87
N MET A 156 10.91 23.71 10.88
CA MET A 156 12.16 24.43 10.57
C MET A 156 12.28 25.69 11.44
N LYS A 157 13.49 26.23 11.52
CA LYS A 157 13.72 27.52 12.19
C LYS A 157 13.18 28.67 11.34
N ASP A 158 12.78 29.78 11.97
CA ASP A 158 12.17 30.94 11.29
C ASP A 158 13.11 31.63 10.30
N ASN A 159 14.41 31.48 10.47
CA ASN A 159 15.43 32.02 9.57
C ASN A 159 15.76 31.09 8.38
N ILE A 160 15.05 30.00 8.22
CA ILE A 160 15.20 29.07 7.10
C ILE A 160 14.00 29.24 6.15
N ASP A 161 14.28 29.29 4.87
CA ASP A 161 13.31 29.14 3.80
C ASP A 161 13.63 27.86 3.03
N PHE A 162 12.63 27.00 2.91
CA PHE A 162 12.79 25.67 2.32
C PHE A 162 11.52 25.24 1.58
N ALA A 163 11.65 24.99 0.29
CA ALA A 163 10.53 24.48 -0.52
C ALA A 163 10.32 22.98 -0.23
N VAL A 164 9.23 22.67 0.46
CA VAL A 164 8.84 21.27 0.72
C VAL A 164 8.33 20.63 -0.57
N GLN A 165 8.84 19.44 -0.88
CA GLN A 165 8.45 18.67 -2.05
C GLN A 165 7.43 17.59 -1.65
N PRO A 166 6.48 17.23 -2.55
CA PRO A 166 5.43 16.26 -2.24
C PRO A 166 5.92 14.81 -2.15
N GLU A 167 7.12 14.49 -2.62
CA GLU A 167 7.72 13.15 -2.55
C GLU A 167 8.36 12.80 -1.19
N ASP A 168 8.20 13.66 -0.15
CA ASP A 168 8.80 13.47 1.18
C ASP A 168 10.34 13.37 1.17
N GLN A 169 10.97 14.02 0.19
CA GLN A 169 12.44 14.07 0.05
C GLN A 169 12.92 15.50 0.27
N PRO A 170 13.77 15.78 1.27
CA PRO A 170 14.32 17.12 1.46
C PRO A 170 15.38 17.43 0.41
N HIS A 171 15.09 18.35 -0.48
CA HIS A 171 16.03 18.84 -1.49
C HIS A 171 16.83 20.02 -0.93
N PHE A 172 17.83 19.76 -0.11
CA PHE A 172 18.61 20.78 0.61
C PHE A 172 19.32 21.81 -0.28
N GLN A 173 19.51 21.51 -1.58
CA GLN A 173 20.01 22.50 -2.53
C GLN A 173 19.10 23.72 -2.71
N PHE A 174 17.83 23.63 -2.33
CA PHE A 174 16.88 24.74 -2.38
C PHE A 174 16.67 25.43 -1.02
N LEU A 175 17.43 25.02 0.01
CA LEU A 175 17.37 25.66 1.31
C LEU A 175 18.13 26.98 1.27
N THR A 176 17.51 28.05 1.78
CA THR A 176 18.13 29.37 1.93
C THR A 176 17.99 29.89 3.36
N PHE A 177 18.89 30.76 3.75
CA PHE A 177 18.81 31.50 5.02
C PHE A 177 18.28 32.90 4.76
N LYS A 178 17.31 33.32 5.59
CA LYS A 178 16.77 34.71 5.59
C LYS A 178 17.73 35.65 6.27
#